data_64d2df9df098d5b67d24bd4cfb4f8ae4
#
_entry.id   64d2df9df098d5b67d24bd4cfb4f8ae4
#
_cell.length_a   1.000
_cell.length_b   1.000
_cell.length_c   1.000
_cell.angle_alpha   90.00
_cell.angle_beta   90.00
_cell.angle_gamma   90.00
#
_symmetry.space_group_name_H-M   'P 1'
#
loop_
_entity.id
_entity.type
_entity.pdbx_description
1 polymer ?
#
loop_
_entity_poly.entity_id
_entity_poly.type
_entity_poly.pdbx_seq_one_letter_code
_entity_poly.pdbx_strand_id
1 'polypeptide(L)'
;MNYDKIQNEIKTFVDERDWEQFHSPKNLSMALSVEAAELVEIFQWQKQEEYKENEEKVVNAVKDEVADIFYYVVRMCQKMNINLEEAFFEKMKKNRQKHPVDKVKGKTTSE
;
A
#
# COMPACT_ATOMS: atom_id res chain seq x y z
N MET A 1 5.54 14.67 -0.23
CA MET A 1 4.31 14.15 -0.88
C MET A 1 3.19 15.19 -0.77
N ASN A 2 2.53 15.48 -1.86
CA ASN A 2 1.34 16.33 -1.83
C ASN A 2 0.09 15.45 -1.83
N TYR A 3 -0.41 15.16 -0.63
CA TYR A 3 -1.54 14.24 -0.44
C TYR A 3 -2.85 14.78 -1.02
N ASP A 4 -3.09 16.09 -0.91
CA ASP A 4 -4.29 16.71 -1.48
C ASP A 4 -4.33 16.57 -3.00
N LYS A 5 -3.19 16.77 -3.65
CA LYS A 5 -3.08 16.60 -5.10
C LYS A 5 -3.35 15.14 -5.49
N ILE A 6 -2.84 14.20 -4.71
CA ILE A 6 -3.06 12.78 -4.95
C ILE A 6 -4.53 12.42 -4.78
N GLN A 7 -5.17 12.88 -3.72
CA GLN A 7 -6.59 12.63 -3.48
C GLN A 7 -7.46 13.19 -4.61
N ASN A 8 -7.15 14.39 -5.06
CA ASN A 8 -7.90 15.03 -6.14
C ASN A 8 -7.75 14.26 -7.46
N GLU A 9 -6.56 13.79 -7.78
CA GLU A 9 -6.30 12.97 -8.96
C GLU A 9 -7.11 11.68 -8.93
N ILE A 10 -7.12 11.01 -7.79
CA ILE A 10 -7.87 9.77 -7.60
C ILE A 10 -9.37 10.01 -7.76
N LYS A 11 -9.89 11.05 -7.12
CA LYS A 11 -11.31 11.39 -7.19
C LYS A 11 -11.73 11.71 -8.62
N THR A 12 -10.95 12.52 -9.33
CA THR A 12 -11.21 12.86 -10.72
C THR A 12 -11.24 11.62 -11.60
N PHE A 13 -10.25 10.76 -11.44
CA PHE A 13 -10.14 9.50 -12.18
C PHE A 13 -11.39 8.61 -11.97
N VAL A 14 -11.83 8.48 -10.74
CA VAL A 14 -13.02 7.69 -10.38
C VAL A 14 -14.29 8.31 -10.92
N ASP A 15 -14.44 9.63 -10.77
CA ASP A 15 -15.63 10.36 -11.20
C ASP A 15 -15.79 10.34 -12.73
N GLU A 16 -14.70 10.53 -13.47
CA GLU A 16 -14.72 10.48 -14.94
C GLU A 16 -15.24 9.15 -15.48
N ARG A 17 -15.06 8.06 -14.73
CA ARG A 17 -15.44 6.71 -15.13
C ARG A 17 -16.73 6.22 -14.49
N ASP A 18 -17.34 7.05 -13.65
CA ASP A 18 -18.55 6.68 -12.91
C ASP A 18 -18.34 5.40 -12.09
N TRP A 19 -17.18 5.28 -11.45
CA TRP A 19 -16.78 4.10 -10.68
C TRP A 19 -17.14 4.18 -9.20
N GLU A 20 -17.60 5.34 -8.73
CA GLU A 20 -18.02 5.51 -7.33
C GLU A 20 -19.00 4.42 -6.90
N GLN A 21 -19.95 4.08 -7.79
CA GLN A 21 -20.96 3.06 -7.53
C GLN A 21 -20.39 1.67 -7.26
N PHE A 22 -19.18 1.37 -7.74
CA PHE A 22 -18.55 0.07 -7.58
C PHE A 22 -17.55 0.02 -6.41
N HIS A 23 -17.22 1.16 -5.83
CA HIS A 23 -16.17 1.28 -4.82
C HIS A 23 -16.69 1.13 -3.40
N SER A 24 -17.31 -0.03 -3.09
CA SER A 24 -17.59 -0.37 -1.70
C SER A 24 -16.30 -0.72 -0.96
N PRO A 25 -16.24 -0.58 0.38
CA PRO A 25 -15.08 -1.02 1.16
C PRO A 25 -14.70 -2.48 0.88
N LYS A 26 -15.70 -3.35 0.74
CA LYS A 26 -15.48 -4.76 0.38
C LYS A 26 -14.74 -4.88 -0.95
N ASN A 27 -15.27 -4.25 -1.99
CA ASN A 27 -14.69 -4.33 -3.33
C ASN A 27 -13.29 -3.73 -3.37
N LEU A 28 -13.08 -2.62 -2.69
CA LEU A 28 -11.76 -1.97 -2.60
C LEU A 28 -10.75 -2.86 -1.87
N SER A 29 -11.16 -3.53 -0.80
CA SER A 29 -10.27 -4.45 -0.08
C SER A 29 -9.88 -5.64 -0.93
N MET A 30 -10.79 -6.17 -1.73
CA MET A 30 -10.52 -7.25 -2.67
C MET A 30 -9.56 -6.82 -3.76
N ALA A 31 -9.78 -5.64 -4.36
CA ALA A 31 -8.91 -5.09 -5.38
C ALA A 31 -7.49 -4.84 -4.82
N LEU A 32 -7.40 -4.32 -3.61
CA LEU A 32 -6.13 -4.12 -2.93
C LEU A 32 -5.37 -5.44 -2.76
N SER A 33 -6.07 -6.50 -2.38
CA SER A 33 -5.44 -7.81 -2.19
C SER A 33 -4.88 -8.37 -3.49
N VAL A 34 -5.55 -8.13 -4.62
CA VAL A 34 -5.07 -8.54 -5.95
C VAL A 34 -3.77 -7.80 -6.29
N GLU A 35 -3.72 -6.49 -6.07
CA GLU A 35 -2.51 -5.71 -6.34
C GLU A 35 -1.35 -6.12 -5.43
N ALA A 36 -1.63 -6.43 -4.17
CA ALA A 36 -0.62 -6.96 -3.25
C ALA A 36 -0.08 -8.30 -3.75
N ALA A 37 -0.95 -9.17 -4.27
CA ALA A 37 -0.54 -10.44 -4.86
C ALA A 37 0.33 -10.23 -6.10
N GLU A 38 0.01 -9.25 -6.94
CA GLU A 38 0.82 -8.92 -8.12
C GLU A 38 2.21 -8.42 -7.73
N LEU A 39 2.32 -7.70 -6.62
CA LEU A 39 3.62 -7.31 -6.07
C LEU A 39 4.43 -8.56 -5.66
N VAL A 40 3.79 -9.51 -4.99
CA VAL A 40 4.43 -10.78 -4.60
C VAL A 40 4.90 -11.55 -5.85
N GLU A 41 4.09 -11.55 -6.91
CA GLU A 41 4.40 -12.25 -8.16
C GLU A 41 5.73 -11.82 -8.77
N ILE A 42 6.08 -10.54 -8.64
CA ILE A 42 7.35 -10.01 -9.16
C ILE A 42 8.54 -10.77 -8.57
N PHE A 43 8.45 -11.19 -7.31
CA PHE A 43 9.55 -11.82 -6.56
C PHE A 43 9.37 -13.32 -6.38
N GLN A 44 8.23 -13.88 -6.74
CA GLN A 44 7.80 -15.24 -6.37
C GLN A 44 8.82 -16.32 -6.69
N TRP A 45 9.46 -16.25 -7.85
CA TRP A 45 10.42 -17.24 -8.30
C TRP A 45 11.83 -16.67 -8.44
N GLN A 46 12.02 -15.42 -8.00
CA GLN A 46 13.26 -14.69 -8.21
C GLN A 46 14.28 -15.04 -7.12
N LYS A 47 15.50 -15.34 -7.54
CA LYS A 47 16.65 -15.45 -6.65
C LYS A 47 17.27 -14.07 -6.48
N GLN A 48 17.99 -13.87 -5.36
CA GLN A 48 18.63 -12.59 -5.06
C GLN A 48 19.61 -12.16 -6.16
N GLU A 49 20.34 -13.09 -6.76
CA GLU A 49 21.25 -12.80 -7.85
C GLU A 49 20.52 -12.28 -9.09
N GLU A 50 19.35 -12.86 -9.39
CA GLU A 50 18.51 -12.44 -10.51
C GLU A 50 17.97 -11.02 -10.31
N TYR A 51 17.69 -10.65 -9.07
CA TYR A 51 17.28 -9.29 -8.74
C TYR A 51 18.36 -8.28 -9.15
N LYS A 52 19.60 -8.54 -8.80
CA LYS A 52 20.71 -7.64 -9.13
C LYS A 52 20.92 -7.50 -10.64
N GLU A 53 20.77 -8.59 -11.39
CA GLU A 53 20.94 -8.59 -12.84
C GLU A 53 19.83 -7.82 -13.56
N ASN A 54 18.62 -7.79 -12.99
CA ASN A 54 17.43 -7.20 -13.60
C ASN A 54 16.86 -6.05 -12.76
N GLU A 55 17.69 -5.39 -11.97
CA GLU A 55 17.24 -4.40 -10.97
C GLU A 55 16.34 -3.32 -11.56
N GLU A 56 16.71 -2.73 -12.70
CA GLU A 56 15.91 -1.68 -13.33
C GLU A 56 14.53 -2.17 -13.73
N LYS A 57 14.45 -3.33 -14.34
CA LYS A 57 13.19 -3.94 -14.74
C LYS A 57 12.31 -4.25 -13.53
N VAL A 58 12.91 -4.80 -12.47
CA VAL A 58 12.20 -5.12 -11.23
C VAL A 58 11.68 -3.86 -10.56
N VAL A 59 12.51 -2.83 -10.44
CA VAL A 59 12.11 -1.55 -9.83
C VAL A 59 10.94 -0.94 -10.59
N ASN A 60 10.95 -0.96 -11.92
CA ASN A 60 9.85 -0.41 -12.71
C ASN A 60 8.55 -1.19 -12.49
N ALA A 61 8.62 -2.52 -12.42
CA ALA A 61 7.44 -3.34 -12.11
C ALA A 61 6.91 -3.06 -10.69
N VAL A 62 7.81 -2.93 -9.72
CA VAL A 62 7.44 -2.60 -8.33
C VAL A 62 6.80 -1.22 -8.23
N LYS A 63 7.31 -0.23 -8.96
CA LYS A 63 6.71 1.12 -8.99
C LYS A 63 5.24 1.08 -9.36
N ASP A 64 4.89 0.32 -10.40
CA ASP A 64 3.52 0.22 -10.86
C ASP A 64 2.62 -0.42 -9.79
N GLU A 65 3.07 -1.51 -9.19
CA GLU A 65 2.27 -2.21 -8.17
C GLU A 65 2.15 -1.41 -6.87
N VAL A 66 3.22 -0.75 -6.46
CA VAL A 66 3.19 0.13 -5.27
C VAL A 66 2.21 1.29 -5.51
N ALA A 67 2.22 1.87 -6.70
CA ALA A 67 1.29 2.95 -7.05
C ALA A 67 -0.16 2.47 -7.02
N ASP A 68 -0.45 1.29 -7.56
CA ASP A 68 -1.80 0.71 -7.54
C ASP A 68 -2.26 0.37 -6.12
N ILE A 69 -1.38 -0.19 -5.30
CA ILE A 69 -1.67 -0.47 -3.89
C ILE A 69 -2.01 0.82 -3.16
N PHE A 70 -1.20 1.86 -3.36
CA PHE A 70 -1.41 3.16 -2.75
C PHE A 70 -2.73 3.79 -3.20
N TYR A 71 -3.05 3.69 -4.49
CA TYR A 71 -4.32 4.14 -5.03
C TYR A 71 -5.50 3.54 -4.24
N TYR A 72 -5.50 2.24 -4.05
CA TYR A 72 -6.60 1.58 -3.32
C TYR A 72 -6.60 1.92 -1.83
N VAL A 73 -5.43 2.09 -1.21
CA VAL A 73 -5.34 2.55 0.18
C VAL A 73 -5.97 3.93 0.34
N VAL A 74 -5.60 4.88 -0.51
CA VAL A 74 -6.14 6.24 -0.46
C VAL A 74 -7.63 6.23 -0.77
N ARG A 75 -8.05 5.45 -1.77
CA ARG A 75 -9.46 5.34 -2.15
C ARG A 75 -10.31 4.78 -1.01
N MET A 76 -9.81 3.76 -0.31
CA MET A 76 -10.46 3.23 0.89
C MET A 76 -10.66 4.31 1.94
N CYS A 77 -9.63 5.10 2.19
CA CYS A 77 -9.69 6.21 3.15
C CYS A 77 -10.73 7.26 2.72
N GLN A 78 -10.84 7.55 1.43
CA GLN A 78 -11.87 8.46 0.92
C GLN A 78 -13.27 7.91 1.17
N LYS A 79 -13.48 6.62 0.91
CA LYS A 79 -14.79 5.99 1.10
C LYS A 79 -15.21 5.91 2.56
N MET A 80 -14.28 5.72 3.46
CA MET A 80 -14.56 5.52 4.89
C MET A 80 -14.27 6.77 5.73
N ASN A 81 -13.95 7.87 5.07
CA ASN A 81 -13.64 9.14 5.74
C ASN A 81 -12.54 8.99 6.79
N ILE A 82 -11.47 8.32 6.42
CA ILE A 82 -10.30 8.11 7.28
C ILE A 82 -9.22 9.12 6.92
N ASN A 83 -8.67 9.80 7.93
CA ASN A 83 -7.48 10.61 7.78
C ASN A 83 -6.26 9.67 7.82
N LEU A 84 -5.67 9.42 6.65
CA LEU A 84 -4.60 8.42 6.52
C LEU A 84 -3.36 8.80 7.32
N GLU A 85 -2.95 10.07 7.28
CA GLU A 85 -1.77 10.53 8.03
C GLU A 85 -1.94 10.30 9.53
N GLU A 86 -3.07 10.72 10.07
CA GLU A 86 -3.40 10.52 11.48
C GLU A 86 -3.45 9.04 11.84
N ALA A 87 -4.13 8.24 11.02
CA ALA A 87 -4.22 6.79 11.23
C ALA A 87 -2.84 6.15 11.25
N PHE A 88 -1.95 6.59 10.36
CA PHE A 88 -0.58 6.07 10.30
C PHE A 88 0.18 6.35 11.59
N PHE A 89 0.20 7.61 12.04
CA PHE A 89 0.96 7.96 13.24
C PHE A 89 0.39 7.35 14.51
N GLU A 90 -0.92 7.25 14.60
CA GLU A 90 -1.57 6.55 15.73
C GLU A 90 -1.19 5.07 15.75
N LYS A 91 -1.17 4.43 14.58
CA LYS A 91 -0.79 3.02 14.49
C LYS A 91 0.67 2.80 14.81
N MET A 92 1.55 3.70 14.38
CA MET A 92 2.97 3.63 14.72
C MET A 92 3.19 3.73 16.23
N LYS A 93 2.44 4.57 16.90
CA LYS A 93 2.48 4.67 18.36
C LYS A 93 2.12 3.34 19.03
N LYS A 94 1.03 2.72 18.56
CA LYS A 94 0.61 1.39 19.05
C LYS A 94 1.68 0.33 18.77
N ASN A 95 2.29 0.37 17.59
CA ASN A 95 3.33 -0.57 17.22
C ASN A 95 4.58 -0.44 18.11
N ARG A 96 4.98 0.78 18.45
CA ARG A 96 6.09 0.99 19.39
C ARG A 96 5.80 0.44 20.78
N GLN A 97 4.55 0.56 21.24
CA GLN A 97 4.13 0.01 22.52
C GLN A 97 4.11 -1.52 22.50
N LYS A 98 3.65 -2.11 21.38
CA LYS A 98 3.59 -3.55 21.21
C LYS A 98 4.97 -4.17 21.05
N HIS A 99 5.90 -3.45 20.43
CA HIS A 99 7.25 -3.91 20.11
C HIS A 99 8.31 -2.96 20.69
N PRO A 100 8.50 -2.93 22.02
CA PRO A 100 9.51 -2.07 22.64
C PRO A 100 10.91 -2.42 22.12
N VAL A 101 11.75 -1.40 21.92
CA VAL A 101 13.10 -1.56 21.35
C VAL A 101 13.93 -2.59 22.12
N ASP A 102 13.89 -2.54 23.43
CA ASP A 102 14.67 -3.44 24.30
C ASP A 102 14.29 -4.92 24.15
N LYS A 103 13.06 -5.19 23.69
CA LYS A 103 12.57 -6.57 23.50
C LYS A 103 12.75 -7.10 22.08
N VAL A 104 12.82 -6.22 21.07
CA VAL A 104 12.79 -6.65 19.67
C VAL A 104 14.06 -6.33 18.88
N LYS A 105 14.97 -5.51 19.42
CA LYS A 105 16.16 -5.09 18.68
C LYS A 105 16.96 -6.30 18.21
N GLY A 106 17.13 -6.41 16.89
CA GLY A 106 17.82 -7.53 16.28
C GLY A 106 16.98 -8.80 16.13
N LYS A 107 15.66 -8.74 16.44
CA LYS A 107 14.72 -9.86 16.34
C LYS A 107 13.52 -9.47 15.49
N THR A 108 12.85 -10.45 14.89
CA THR A 108 11.65 -10.19 14.08
C THR A 108 10.37 -10.07 14.90
N THR A 109 10.37 -10.55 16.15
CA THR A 109 9.20 -10.51 17.05
C THR A 109 9.60 -10.09 18.45
N SER A 110 8.61 -9.76 19.28
CA SER A 110 8.77 -9.43 20.70
C SER A 110 8.88 -10.66 21.61
N GLU A 111 8.74 -11.85 21.04
CA GLU A 111 8.79 -13.10 21.79
C GLU A 111 10.20 -13.64 21.99
#